data_0b8dde43a80bca1a30905d306e995011
#
_entry.id   0b8dde43a80bca1a30905d306e995011
#
_cell.length_a   1.000
_cell.length_b   1.000
_cell.length_c   1.000
_cell.angle_alpha   90.00
_cell.angle_beta   90.00
_cell.angle_gamma   90.00
#
_symmetry.space_group_name_H-M   'P 1'
#
loop_
_entity.id
_entity.type
_entity.pdbx_description
1 polymer ?
#
loop_
_entity_poly.entity_id
_entity_poly.type
_entity_poly.pdbx_seq_one_letter_code
_entity_poly.pdbx_strand_id
1 'polypeptide(L)' 'QVTTRVLLPVWVFQRARGKDDIRANALRYMRKAYPNYTVIKIQGHYAICLRDK' A
#
# COMPACT_ATOMS: atom_id res chain seq x y z
N GLN A 1 -13.46 -9.91 7.96
CA GLN A 1 -12.42 -9.15 7.28
C GLN A 1 -12.73 -9.01 5.80
N VAL A 2 -12.47 -7.86 5.26
CA VAL A 2 -12.75 -7.57 3.86
C VAL A 2 -11.46 -7.21 3.15
N THR A 3 -11.23 -7.84 1.99
CA THR A 3 -10.11 -7.49 1.14
C THR A 3 -10.48 -6.29 0.30
N THR A 4 -9.62 -5.28 0.28
CA THR A 4 -9.87 -4.07 -0.49
C THR A 4 -8.61 -3.64 -1.23
N ARG A 5 -8.80 -2.88 -2.31
CA ARG A 5 -7.71 -2.32 -3.09
C ARG A 5 -7.65 -0.83 -2.86
N VAL A 6 -6.46 -0.32 -2.62
CA VAL A 6 -6.23 1.11 -2.42
C VAL A 6 -5.26 1.58 -3.50
N LEU A 7 -5.67 2.59 -4.27
CA LEU A 7 -4.80 3.16 -5.29
C LEU A 7 -3.69 3.94 -4.61
N LEU A 8 -2.44 3.59 -4.95
CA LEU A 8 -1.27 4.22 -4.36
C LEU A 8 -0.89 5.48 -5.14
N PRO A 9 -0.38 6.50 -4.45
CA PRO A 9 0.08 7.72 -5.12
C PRO A 9 1.34 7.46 -5.95
N VAL A 10 1.57 8.31 -6.93
CA VAL A 10 2.67 8.13 -7.86
C VAL A 10 4.03 8.15 -7.16
N TRP A 11 4.18 8.96 -6.11
CA TRP A 11 5.47 9.07 -5.44
C TRP A 11 5.95 7.75 -4.85
N VAL A 12 5.03 6.84 -4.54
CA VAL A 12 5.38 5.52 -4.01
C VAL A 12 6.28 4.77 -5.00
N PHE A 13 6.01 4.96 -6.28
CA PHE A 13 6.77 4.29 -7.34
C PHE A 13 7.93 5.14 -7.83
N GLN A 14 7.74 6.44 -7.94
CA GLN A 14 8.76 7.34 -8.46
C GLN A 14 9.99 7.40 -7.56
N ARG A 15 9.81 7.30 -6.26
CA ARG A 15 10.90 7.39 -5.29
C ARG A 15 11.49 6.02 -4.95
N ALA A 16 10.98 4.99 -5.60
CA ALA A 16 11.42 3.63 -5.32
C ALA A 16 12.54 3.22 -6.27
N ARG A 17 13.51 2.51 -5.73
CA ARG A 17 14.61 1.96 -6.52
C ARG A 17 14.37 0.50 -6.87
N GLY A 18 13.40 -0.13 -6.22
CA GLY A 18 13.07 -1.52 -6.46
C GLY A 18 11.83 -1.90 -5.68
N LYS A 19 11.50 -3.18 -5.72
CA LYS A 19 10.27 -3.69 -5.11
C LYS A 19 10.23 -3.44 -3.61
N ASP A 20 11.36 -3.57 -2.92
CA ASP A 20 11.41 -3.36 -1.48
C ASP A 20 11.09 -1.93 -1.12
N ASP A 21 11.59 -0.98 -1.92
CA ASP A 21 11.31 0.42 -1.70
C ASP A 21 9.84 0.74 -1.95
N ILE A 22 9.27 0.15 -2.99
CA ILE A 22 7.84 0.32 -3.29
C ILE A 22 7.01 -0.12 -2.10
N ARG A 23 7.33 -1.29 -1.56
CA ARG A 23 6.60 -1.82 -0.41
C ARG A 23 6.75 -0.92 0.81
N ALA A 24 7.97 -0.47 1.08
CA ALA A 24 8.21 0.41 2.22
C ALA A 24 7.45 1.72 2.09
N ASN A 25 7.48 2.30 0.88
CA ASN A 25 6.76 3.56 0.63
C ASN A 25 5.26 3.36 0.76
N ALA A 26 4.75 2.25 0.24
CA ALA A 26 3.33 1.93 0.32
C ALA A 26 2.88 1.76 1.77
N LEU A 27 3.67 1.06 2.57
CA LEU A 27 3.36 0.87 3.98
C LEU A 27 3.34 2.20 4.72
N ARG A 28 4.30 3.08 4.40
CA ARG A 28 4.35 4.41 5.01
C ARG A 28 3.10 5.21 4.65
N TYR A 29 2.71 5.17 3.39
CA TYR A 29 1.51 5.87 2.94
C TYR A 29 0.26 5.32 3.63
N MET A 30 0.12 3.99 3.65
CA MET A 30 -1.06 3.36 4.25
C MET A 30 -1.16 3.62 5.73
N ARG A 31 -0.03 3.62 6.43
CA ARG A 31 -0.04 3.89 7.87
C ARG A 31 -0.61 5.28 8.16
N LYS A 32 -0.34 6.24 7.29
CA LYS A 32 -0.79 7.60 7.47
C LYS A 32 -2.24 7.79 7.01
N ALA A 33 -2.57 7.24 5.85
CA ALA A 33 -3.88 7.46 5.23
C ALA A 33 -4.94 6.47 5.69
N TYR A 34 -4.52 5.22 5.92
CA TYR A 34 -5.44 4.15 6.26
C TYR A 34 -4.85 3.30 7.39
N PRO A 35 -4.79 3.83 8.61
CA PRO A 35 -4.10 3.14 9.70
C PRO A 35 -4.75 1.81 10.12
N ASN A 36 -6.02 1.62 9.79
CA ASN A 36 -6.74 0.40 10.16
C ASN A 36 -6.62 -0.71 9.13
N TYR A 37 -5.90 -0.45 8.04
CA TYR A 37 -5.75 -1.43 6.97
C TYR A 37 -4.42 -2.16 7.13
N THR A 38 -4.44 -3.46 6.80
CA THR A 38 -3.22 -4.27 6.80
C THR A 38 -2.87 -4.61 5.36
N VAL A 39 -1.70 -4.19 4.92
CA VAL A 39 -1.27 -4.43 3.54
C VAL A 39 -0.84 -5.89 3.40
N ILE A 40 -1.45 -6.59 2.45
CA ILE A 40 -1.11 -7.98 2.15
C ILE A 40 -0.03 -8.02 1.07
N LYS A 41 -0.25 -7.26 0.00
CA LYS A 41 0.69 -7.25 -1.13
C LYS A 41 0.45 -6.02 -1.96
N ILE A 42 1.40 -5.74 -2.84
CA ILE A 42 1.30 -4.66 -3.83
C ILE A 42 1.07 -5.32 -5.18
N GLN A 43 0.06 -4.85 -5.89
CA GLN A 43 -0.27 -5.39 -7.21
C GLN A 43 -0.51 -4.23 -8.16
N GLY A 44 0.38 -4.07 -9.15
CA GLY A 44 0.30 -2.94 -10.05
C GLY A 44 0.45 -1.64 -9.29
N HIS A 45 -0.52 -0.75 -9.39
CA HIS A 45 -0.52 0.52 -8.67
C HIS A 45 -1.41 0.49 -7.43
N TYR A 46 -1.82 -0.72 -7.00
CA TYR A 46 -2.73 -0.89 -5.88
C TYR A 46 -2.06 -1.62 -4.73
N ALA A 47 -2.44 -1.27 -3.53
CA ALA A 47 -2.13 -2.04 -2.34
C ALA A 47 -3.35 -2.90 -2.03
N ILE A 48 -3.14 -4.21 -1.95
CA ILE A 48 -4.19 -5.14 -1.57
C ILE A 48 -4.15 -5.26 -0.05
N CYS A 49 -5.23 -4.90 0.59
CA CYS A 49 -5.27 -4.76 2.05
C CYS A 49 -6.41 -5.55 2.67
N LEU A 50 -6.23 -5.93 3.91
CA LEU A 50 -7.31 -6.42 4.75
C LEU A 50 -7.82 -5.27 5.59
N ARG A 51 -9.11 -5.12 5.64
CA ARG A 51 -9.75 -4.09 6.43
C ARG A 51 -10.49 -4.74 7.60
N ASP A 52 -10.27 -4.25 8.79
CA ASP A 52 -10.99 -4.70 9.97
C ASP A 52 -12.37 -4.08 9.94
N LYS A 53 -13.28 -4.84 9.36
CA LYS A 53 -14.63 -4.43 9.19
C LYS A 53 -14.78 -3.21 8.33
#